data_f753e3def166f10c5d574e1146e142c2
#
_entry.id   f753e3def166f10c5d574e1146e142c2
#
_cell.length_a   1.000
_cell.length_b   1.000
_cell.length_c   1.000
_cell.angle_alpha   90.00
_cell.angle_beta   90.00
_cell.angle_gamma   90.00
#
_symmetry.space_group_name_H-M   'P 1'
#
loop_
_entity.id
_entity.type
_entity.pdbx_description
1 polymer ?
#
loop_
_entity_poly.entity_id
_entity_poly.type
_entity_poly.pdbx_seq_one_letter_code
_entity_poly.pdbx_strand_id
1 'polypeptide(L)'
;MTTFRESLARVASRRSFLAVSGLIATAMCRPALAQDAGTPSASGWAMTDGRGNTISLPTRPERVVAFSPVAAALWELGVRPVGVFGPFRQEDGSPDPQIGEVDLDAVVSIGDWEEFDLERLIALDPDLLVGLSLPDVPNTLWYVPEDASATVEAIVPTFGVTPSDRGHLGLIEDIESLAAALAADLDAPGIVATRNEFTAAEAELRDLLAEAEGLTALVISASPDEIYVANPSWFGDLRFFLAAGLPIIEPETEERWEILSWEQAAKYQADLILVDNRGGGVPFPVLDPIGTWQSLPAVQAGQVGPWHAVAPYGRRAFSNIVRELTEIIRQTDASVVA
;
A
#
# COMPACT_ATOMS: atom_id res chain seq x y z
N MET A 1 4.11 -8.02 -19.41
CA MET A 1 3.51 -6.77 -19.92
C MET A 1 1.98 -6.79 -20.04
N THR A 2 1.37 -7.94 -20.24
CA THR A 2 -0.11 -8.10 -20.31
C THR A 2 -0.80 -7.91 -18.95
N THR A 3 -0.14 -8.25 -17.87
CA THR A 3 -0.67 -8.23 -16.48
C THR A 3 -0.96 -6.84 -15.92
N PHE A 4 -0.18 -5.83 -16.28
CA PHE A 4 -0.38 -4.46 -15.75
C PHE A 4 -1.66 -3.81 -16.29
N ARG A 5 -1.97 -4.01 -17.56
CA ARG A 5 -3.18 -3.45 -18.19
C ARG A 5 -4.47 -4.10 -17.67
N GLU A 6 -4.42 -5.40 -17.38
CA GLU A 6 -5.58 -6.14 -16.84
C GLU A 6 -5.83 -5.80 -15.37
N SER A 7 -4.79 -5.56 -14.58
CA SER A 7 -4.92 -5.17 -13.16
C SER A 7 -5.57 -3.78 -12.99
N LEU A 8 -5.23 -2.81 -13.83
CA LEU A 8 -5.83 -1.48 -13.82
C LEU A 8 -7.26 -1.46 -14.37
N ALA A 9 -7.55 -2.26 -15.42
CA ALA A 9 -8.87 -2.31 -16.05
C ALA A 9 -9.94 -2.99 -15.21
N ARG A 10 -9.57 -3.95 -14.34
CA ARG A 10 -10.53 -4.67 -13.48
C ARG A 10 -11.07 -3.81 -12.34
N VAL A 11 -10.33 -2.80 -11.90
CA VAL A 11 -10.77 -1.86 -10.85
C VAL A 11 -11.83 -0.86 -11.36
N ALA A 12 -11.90 -0.62 -12.68
CA ALA A 12 -12.79 0.39 -13.27
C ALA A 12 -14.18 -0.14 -13.71
N SER A 13 -14.48 -1.45 -13.65
CA SER A 13 -15.61 -2.06 -14.37
C SER A 13 -16.69 -2.71 -13.52
N ARG A 14 -17.14 -2.16 -12.39
CA ARG A 14 -18.41 -2.62 -11.79
C ARG A 14 -19.19 -1.50 -11.13
N ARG A 15 -19.99 -0.76 -11.91
CA ARG A 15 -21.17 -0.08 -11.39
C ARG A 15 -22.42 -0.84 -11.81
N SER A 16 -23.05 -1.52 -10.87
CA SER A 16 -24.46 -1.96 -11.02
C SER A 16 -25.25 -1.37 -9.87
N PHE A 17 -26.11 -0.42 -10.21
CA PHE A 17 -27.13 0.18 -9.33
C PHE A 17 -28.20 -0.87 -8.98
N LEU A 18 -28.51 -1.04 -7.70
CA LEU A 18 -29.81 -1.51 -7.25
C LEU A 18 -30.27 -0.68 -6.05
N ALA A 19 -31.27 0.16 -6.30
CA ALA A 19 -32.04 0.84 -5.28
C ALA A 19 -33.09 -0.14 -4.73
N VAL A 20 -33.17 -0.31 -3.40
CA VAL A 20 -34.31 -0.94 -2.73
C VAL A 20 -34.78 -0.05 -1.60
N SER A 21 -36.05 0.31 -1.71
CA SER A 21 -36.81 1.19 -0.82
C SER A 21 -37.15 0.53 0.50
N GLY A 22 -37.30 1.37 1.54
CA GLY A 22 -37.45 1.06 2.94
C GLY A 22 -38.69 0.27 3.39
N LEU A 23 -38.59 -0.14 4.63
CA LEU A 23 -39.74 -0.36 5.52
C LEU A 23 -39.31 -0.14 6.97
N ILE A 24 -39.94 0.83 7.62
CA ILE A 24 -39.79 1.19 9.01
C ILE A 24 -40.59 0.16 9.83
N ALA A 25 -39.95 -0.57 10.72
CA ALA A 25 -40.60 -1.37 11.74
C ALA A 25 -40.21 -0.85 13.13
N THR A 26 -41.14 -0.27 13.82
CA THR A 26 -41.07 0.11 15.23
C THR A 26 -41.10 -1.17 16.10
N ALA A 27 -40.04 -1.43 16.85
CA ALA A 27 -40.01 -2.50 17.85
C ALA A 27 -39.92 -1.91 19.26
N MET A 28 -40.90 -2.32 20.09
CA MET A 28 -41.05 -1.96 21.49
C MET A 28 -39.89 -2.50 22.34
N CYS A 29 -39.32 -1.63 23.18
CA CYS A 29 -38.39 -2.00 24.25
C CYS A 29 -39.06 -2.92 25.29
N ARG A 30 -38.49 -4.09 25.53
CA ARG A 30 -38.66 -4.87 26.76
C ARG A 30 -37.36 -4.77 27.57
N PRO A 31 -37.40 -4.53 28.89
CA PRO A 31 -36.22 -4.60 29.73
C PRO A 31 -35.70 -6.04 29.81
N ALA A 32 -34.54 -6.30 29.27
CA ALA A 32 -33.84 -7.57 29.50
C ALA A 32 -33.16 -7.49 30.87
N LEU A 33 -33.43 -8.48 31.68
CA LEU A 33 -32.75 -8.78 32.94
C LEU A 33 -31.24 -8.93 32.63
N ALA A 34 -30.42 -8.19 33.34
CA ALA A 34 -28.98 -8.33 33.30
C ALA A 34 -28.61 -9.78 33.71
N GLN A 35 -28.18 -10.56 32.73
CA GLN A 35 -27.38 -11.74 33.01
C GLN A 35 -25.95 -11.24 33.30
N ASP A 36 -25.45 -11.65 34.48
CA ASP A 36 -24.06 -11.56 34.83
C ASP A 36 -23.21 -12.09 33.64
N ALA A 37 -22.63 -11.16 32.89
CA ALA A 37 -21.60 -11.48 31.95
C ALA A 37 -20.36 -11.87 32.77
N GLY A 38 -20.20 -13.18 32.97
CA GLY A 38 -18.96 -13.72 33.49
C GLY A 38 -17.80 -13.13 32.76
N THR A 39 -16.88 -12.56 33.49
CA THR A 39 -15.60 -12.01 33.01
C THR A 39 -14.97 -13.05 32.07
N PRO A 40 -14.69 -12.75 30.79
CA PRO A 40 -14.00 -13.71 29.94
C PRO A 40 -12.65 -13.99 30.57
N SER A 41 -12.38 -15.26 30.86
CA SER A 41 -11.07 -15.72 31.30
C SER A 41 -10.08 -15.38 30.17
N ALA A 42 -9.13 -14.48 30.46
CA ALA A 42 -8.19 -13.92 29.49
C ALA A 42 -7.13 -14.97 29.09
N SER A 43 -7.45 -15.91 28.21
CA SER A 43 -6.46 -16.82 27.64
C SER A 43 -6.53 -16.93 26.11
N GLY A 44 -7.39 -16.17 25.45
CA GLY A 44 -7.49 -16.13 23.99
C GLY A 44 -6.85 -14.87 23.39
N TRP A 45 -6.51 -14.94 22.11
CA TRP A 45 -6.11 -13.78 21.29
C TRP A 45 -7.32 -13.28 20.50
N ALA A 46 -7.53 -11.96 20.50
CA ALA A 46 -8.58 -11.35 19.67
C ALA A 46 -8.13 -9.99 19.17
N MET A 47 -8.41 -9.71 17.89
CA MET A 47 -8.12 -8.44 17.24
C MET A 47 -9.15 -8.13 16.14
N THR A 48 -9.55 -6.87 16.03
CA THR A 48 -10.43 -6.41 14.95
C THR A 48 -9.57 -5.90 13.81
N ASP A 49 -9.83 -6.37 12.59
CA ASP A 49 -9.09 -5.99 11.38
C ASP A 49 -9.63 -4.72 10.74
N GLY A 50 -8.94 -4.22 9.70
CA GLY A 50 -9.33 -3.03 8.97
C GLY A 50 -10.65 -3.14 8.19
N ARG A 51 -11.20 -4.36 8.01
CA ARG A 51 -12.52 -4.64 7.44
C ARG A 51 -13.65 -4.58 8.49
N GLY A 52 -13.28 -4.41 9.78
CA GLY A 52 -14.22 -4.46 10.91
C GLY A 52 -14.53 -5.87 11.40
N ASN A 53 -13.83 -6.91 10.93
CA ASN A 53 -14.00 -8.28 11.38
C ASN A 53 -13.18 -8.54 12.65
N THR A 54 -13.78 -9.12 13.69
CA THR A 54 -13.06 -9.54 14.89
C THR A 54 -12.62 -10.99 14.75
N ILE A 55 -11.32 -11.22 14.67
CA ILE A 55 -10.68 -12.53 14.67
C ILE A 55 -10.43 -12.92 16.12
N SER A 56 -10.95 -14.08 16.55
CA SER A 56 -10.77 -14.61 17.90
C SER A 56 -10.19 -16.01 17.84
N LEU A 57 -9.03 -16.21 18.47
CA LEU A 57 -8.29 -17.47 18.46
C LEU A 57 -8.04 -17.94 19.89
N PRO A 58 -7.95 -19.26 20.14
CA PRO A 58 -7.65 -19.80 21.48
C PRO A 58 -6.29 -19.35 22.02
N THR A 59 -5.32 -19.15 21.13
CA THR A 59 -3.94 -18.72 21.43
C THR A 59 -3.51 -17.63 20.45
N ARG A 60 -2.45 -16.90 20.80
CA ARG A 60 -1.81 -15.96 19.88
C ARG A 60 -1.27 -16.70 18.65
N PRO A 61 -1.50 -16.15 17.43
CA PRO A 61 -0.90 -16.71 16.21
C PRO A 61 0.63 -16.75 16.27
N GLU A 62 1.20 -17.88 15.81
CA GLU A 62 2.64 -18.11 15.73
C GLU A 62 3.10 -18.41 14.30
N ARG A 63 2.18 -18.92 13.46
CA ARG A 63 2.44 -19.30 12.07
C ARG A 63 1.71 -18.36 11.11
N VAL A 64 2.29 -17.18 10.91
CA VAL A 64 1.69 -16.13 10.09
C VAL A 64 2.12 -16.30 8.63
N VAL A 65 1.16 -16.26 7.71
CA VAL A 65 1.39 -16.04 6.27
C VAL A 65 0.97 -14.61 5.95
N ALA A 66 1.78 -13.84 5.24
CA ALA A 66 1.48 -12.43 4.99
C ALA A 66 1.70 -12.01 3.53
N PHE A 67 0.94 -11.02 3.08
CA PHE A 67 1.17 -10.31 1.82
C PHE A 67 2.54 -9.62 1.84
N SER A 68 3.28 -9.65 0.73
CA SER A 68 4.68 -9.21 0.66
C SER A 68 4.99 -7.88 1.35
N PRO A 69 4.32 -6.74 1.07
CA PRO A 69 4.58 -5.48 1.78
C PRO A 69 4.26 -5.53 3.28
N VAL A 70 3.23 -6.31 3.67
CA VAL A 70 2.88 -6.51 5.08
C VAL A 70 3.93 -7.39 5.77
N ALA A 71 4.40 -8.45 5.08
CA ALA A 71 5.48 -9.30 5.58
C ALA A 71 6.76 -8.49 5.82
N ALA A 72 7.10 -7.59 4.90
CA ALA A 72 8.25 -6.69 5.05
C ALA A 72 8.13 -5.80 6.30
N ALA A 73 6.98 -5.20 6.53
CA ALA A 73 6.72 -4.38 7.71
C ALA A 73 6.76 -5.19 9.01
N LEU A 74 6.13 -6.38 9.03
CA LEU A 74 6.19 -7.30 10.17
C LEU A 74 7.63 -7.75 10.47
N TRP A 75 8.43 -7.96 9.42
CA TRP A 75 9.85 -8.33 9.55
C TRP A 75 10.69 -7.25 10.20
N GLU A 76 10.48 -5.98 9.83
CA GLU A 76 11.11 -4.84 10.50
C GLU A 76 10.80 -4.80 12.01
N LEU A 77 9.58 -5.21 12.38
CA LEU A 77 9.08 -5.22 13.76
C LEU A 77 9.44 -6.50 14.54
N GLY A 78 10.22 -7.42 13.94
CA GLY A 78 10.68 -8.63 14.60
C GLY A 78 9.72 -9.82 14.51
N VAL A 79 8.55 -9.69 13.88
CA VAL A 79 7.67 -10.81 13.56
C VAL A 79 8.22 -11.55 12.33
N ARG A 80 8.21 -12.87 12.35
CA ARG A 80 8.76 -13.71 11.28
C ARG A 80 7.66 -14.56 10.64
N PRO A 81 7.04 -14.10 9.52
CA PRO A 81 6.10 -14.92 8.77
C PRO A 81 6.73 -16.23 8.33
N VAL A 82 5.96 -17.30 8.31
CA VAL A 82 6.40 -18.61 7.80
C VAL A 82 6.22 -18.71 6.29
N GLY A 83 5.37 -17.86 5.70
CA GLY A 83 5.12 -17.79 4.27
C GLY A 83 4.69 -16.40 3.83
N VAL A 84 4.87 -16.16 2.54
CA VAL A 84 4.59 -14.87 1.90
C VAL A 84 3.85 -15.11 0.60
N PHE A 85 2.86 -14.27 0.27
CA PHE A 85 2.18 -14.26 -1.02
C PHE A 85 2.25 -12.86 -1.65
N GLY A 86 2.16 -12.80 -2.98
CA GLY A 86 2.34 -11.58 -3.76
C GLY A 86 3.78 -11.42 -4.28
N PRO A 87 4.19 -10.21 -4.71
CA PRO A 87 5.49 -9.97 -5.32
C PRO A 87 6.63 -10.48 -4.44
N PHE A 88 7.44 -11.39 -4.99
CA PHE A 88 8.48 -12.07 -4.23
C PHE A 88 9.86 -11.94 -4.87
N ARG A 89 9.96 -12.22 -6.18
CA ARG A 89 11.18 -12.04 -6.98
C ARG A 89 10.85 -11.39 -8.31
N GLN A 90 11.79 -10.63 -8.82
CA GLN A 90 11.76 -10.08 -10.16
C GLN A 90 12.13 -11.16 -11.20
N GLU A 91 11.94 -10.86 -12.50
CA GLU A 91 12.27 -11.78 -13.60
C GLU A 91 13.75 -12.19 -13.63
N ASP A 92 14.65 -11.33 -13.15
CA ASP A 92 16.09 -11.61 -13.05
C ASP A 92 16.48 -12.44 -11.82
N GLY A 93 15.49 -12.80 -10.98
CA GLY A 93 15.66 -13.56 -9.73
C GLY A 93 16.02 -12.73 -8.51
N SER A 94 16.24 -11.43 -8.65
CA SER A 94 16.45 -10.52 -7.52
C SER A 94 15.17 -10.40 -6.66
N PRO A 95 15.29 -10.02 -5.37
CA PRO A 95 14.12 -9.74 -4.55
C PRO A 95 13.27 -8.63 -5.16
N ASP A 96 11.93 -8.79 -5.12
CA ASP A 96 11.03 -7.69 -5.47
C ASP A 96 11.15 -6.58 -4.41
N PRO A 97 11.17 -5.29 -4.79
CA PRO A 97 11.25 -4.18 -3.83
C PRO A 97 10.16 -4.20 -2.75
N GLN A 98 9.00 -4.75 -3.06
CA GLN A 98 7.86 -4.82 -2.13
C GLN A 98 8.07 -5.80 -0.99
N ILE A 99 8.98 -6.80 -1.13
CA ILE A 99 9.31 -7.75 -0.06
C ILE A 99 10.29 -7.17 0.96
N GLY A 100 10.92 -6.02 0.66
CA GLY A 100 11.83 -5.33 1.56
C GLY A 100 13.02 -6.18 2.01
N GLU A 101 13.27 -6.20 3.32
CA GLU A 101 14.42 -6.91 3.93
C GLU A 101 14.07 -8.33 4.41
N VAL A 102 12.96 -8.93 3.94
CA VAL A 102 12.60 -10.31 4.30
C VAL A 102 13.66 -11.27 3.78
N ASP A 103 14.14 -12.13 4.66
CA ASP A 103 15.02 -13.23 4.25
C ASP A 103 14.24 -14.27 3.46
N LEU A 104 14.44 -14.28 2.14
CA LEU A 104 13.69 -15.14 1.21
C LEU A 104 13.97 -16.64 1.40
N ASP A 105 15.08 -16.99 2.05
CA ASP A 105 15.41 -18.38 2.37
C ASP A 105 14.73 -18.84 3.67
N ALA A 106 14.24 -17.91 4.49
CA ALA A 106 13.55 -18.19 5.75
C ALA A 106 12.01 -18.28 5.60
N VAL A 107 11.45 -17.94 4.44
CA VAL A 107 10.01 -17.92 4.19
C VAL A 107 9.65 -18.76 2.97
N VAL A 108 8.42 -19.30 2.96
CA VAL A 108 7.89 -20.03 1.80
C VAL A 108 7.07 -19.09 0.94
N SER A 109 7.37 -19.01 -0.37
CA SER A 109 6.51 -18.31 -1.31
C SER A 109 5.23 -19.12 -1.57
N ILE A 110 4.07 -18.48 -1.39
CA ILE A 110 2.76 -19.03 -1.74
C ILE A 110 2.39 -18.69 -3.18
N GLY A 111 3.22 -17.90 -3.85
CA GLY A 111 3.00 -17.47 -5.24
C GLY A 111 2.51 -16.04 -5.34
N ASP A 112 2.56 -15.55 -6.58
CA ASP A 112 2.08 -14.24 -6.99
C ASP A 112 0.63 -14.32 -7.50
N TRP A 113 0.10 -13.25 -8.08
CA TRP A 113 -1.29 -13.06 -8.49
C TRP A 113 -1.93 -14.24 -9.24
N GLU A 114 -1.24 -14.80 -10.23
CA GLU A 114 -1.75 -15.90 -11.06
C GLU A 114 -1.29 -17.29 -10.58
N GLU A 115 -0.43 -17.33 -9.58
CA GLU A 115 0.24 -18.55 -9.11
C GLU A 115 -0.01 -18.82 -7.61
N PHE A 116 -1.10 -18.28 -7.04
CA PHE A 116 -1.44 -18.50 -5.63
C PHE A 116 -1.63 -19.98 -5.35
N ASP A 117 -0.68 -20.58 -4.61
CA ASP A 117 -0.58 -22.02 -4.36
C ASP A 117 -1.31 -22.39 -3.06
N LEU A 118 -2.58 -22.80 -3.23
CA LEU A 118 -3.42 -23.22 -2.10
C LEU A 118 -2.92 -24.49 -1.41
N GLU A 119 -2.28 -25.43 -2.15
CA GLU A 119 -1.73 -26.65 -1.56
C GLU A 119 -0.55 -26.31 -0.65
N ARG A 120 0.27 -25.38 -1.08
CA ARG A 120 1.43 -24.89 -0.30
C ARG A 120 0.97 -24.12 0.95
N LEU A 121 -0.11 -23.31 0.83
CA LEU A 121 -0.74 -22.66 1.98
C LEU A 121 -1.22 -23.69 3.01
N ILE A 122 -1.93 -24.72 2.57
CA ILE A 122 -2.42 -25.82 3.45
C ILE A 122 -1.23 -26.54 4.10
N ALA A 123 -0.18 -26.85 3.34
CA ALA A 123 1.00 -27.54 3.86
C ALA A 123 1.77 -26.74 4.92
N LEU A 124 1.69 -25.42 4.87
CA LEU A 124 2.27 -24.55 5.90
C LEU A 124 1.46 -24.57 7.21
N ASP A 125 0.21 -25.03 7.21
CA ASP A 125 -0.67 -25.06 8.37
C ASP A 125 -0.61 -23.72 9.17
N PRO A 126 -0.91 -22.56 8.53
CA PRO A 126 -0.86 -21.27 9.21
C PRO A 126 -2.04 -21.08 10.15
N ASP A 127 -1.83 -20.32 11.21
CA ASP A 127 -2.87 -19.93 12.16
C ASP A 127 -3.42 -18.52 11.93
N LEU A 128 -2.78 -17.73 11.05
CA LEU A 128 -3.25 -16.43 10.58
C LEU A 128 -2.71 -16.11 9.19
N LEU A 129 -3.59 -15.63 8.29
CA LEU A 129 -3.20 -15.04 7.02
C LEU A 129 -3.48 -13.54 7.06
N VAL A 130 -2.46 -12.72 6.80
CA VAL A 130 -2.55 -11.25 6.83
C VAL A 130 -2.39 -10.71 5.42
N GLY A 131 -3.38 -9.96 4.94
CA GLY A 131 -3.36 -9.37 3.61
C GLY A 131 -3.80 -7.92 3.59
N LEU A 132 -3.61 -7.27 2.44
CA LEU A 132 -4.16 -5.96 2.17
C LEU A 132 -5.61 -6.10 1.71
N SER A 133 -6.52 -5.39 2.36
CA SER A 133 -7.91 -5.26 1.94
C SER A 133 -8.12 -3.86 1.37
N LEU A 134 -8.66 -3.77 0.17
CA LEU A 134 -8.94 -2.48 -0.47
C LEU A 134 -10.43 -2.11 -0.26
N PRO A 135 -10.73 -0.83 0.07
CA PRO A 135 -12.10 -0.38 0.33
C PRO A 135 -13.06 -0.56 -0.86
N ASP A 136 -12.53 -0.48 -2.07
CA ASP A 136 -13.25 -0.62 -3.35
C ASP A 136 -13.42 -2.08 -3.80
N VAL A 137 -12.76 -3.03 -3.12
CA VAL A 137 -12.87 -4.48 -3.35
C VAL A 137 -13.16 -5.18 -2.02
N PRO A 138 -14.35 -4.99 -1.46
CA PRO A 138 -14.67 -5.52 -0.13
C PRO A 138 -14.67 -7.05 -0.12
N ASN A 139 -14.30 -7.63 1.03
CA ASN A 139 -14.28 -9.06 1.33
C ASN A 139 -13.22 -9.90 0.60
N THR A 140 -12.30 -9.28 -0.15
CA THR A 140 -11.15 -9.98 -0.72
C THR A 140 -9.86 -9.40 -0.17
N LEU A 141 -8.83 -10.23 -0.06
CA LEU A 141 -7.48 -9.78 0.21
C LEU A 141 -6.75 -9.65 -1.12
N TRP A 142 -6.04 -8.55 -1.28
CA TRP A 142 -5.26 -8.28 -2.48
C TRP A 142 -4.23 -9.40 -2.73
N TYR A 143 -4.08 -9.85 -3.95
CA TYR A 143 -3.29 -11.02 -4.36
C TYR A 143 -3.85 -12.39 -3.93
N VAL A 144 -5.00 -12.46 -3.32
CA VAL A 144 -5.75 -13.73 -3.19
C VAL A 144 -6.78 -13.77 -4.32
N PRO A 145 -6.75 -14.78 -5.21
CA PRO A 145 -7.73 -14.89 -6.29
C PRO A 145 -9.17 -14.92 -5.75
N GLU A 146 -10.08 -14.24 -6.45
CA GLU A 146 -11.47 -14.11 -6.00
C GLU A 146 -12.15 -15.48 -5.81
N ASP A 147 -11.86 -16.43 -6.69
CA ASP A 147 -12.38 -17.79 -6.63
C ASP A 147 -11.75 -18.65 -5.53
N ALA A 148 -10.55 -18.29 -5.04
CA ALA A 148 -9.87 -18.94 -3.93
C ALA A 148 -10.24 -18.33 -2.56
N SER A 149 -10.74 -17.10 -2.51
CA SER A 149 -10.98 -16.35 -1.25
C SER A 149 -11.81 -17.13 -0.22
N ALA A 150 -12.95 -17.67 -0.63
CA ALA A 150 -13.81 -18.45 0.27
C ALA A 150 -13.12 -19.73 0.80
N THR A 151 -12.26 -20.34 -0.02
CA THR A 151 -11.50 -21.53 0.38
C THR A 151 -10.40 -21.14 1.36
N VAL A 152 -9.69 -20.05 1.12
CA VAL A 152 -8.67 -19.53 2.04
C VAL A 152 -9.27 -19.20 3.40
N GLU A 153 -10.41 -18.50 3.44
CA GLU A 153 -11.10 -18.16 4.69
C GLU A 153 -11.65 -19.39 5.46
N ALA A 154 -11.94 -20.47 4.75
CA ALA A 154 -12.34 -21.74 5.38
C ALA A 154 -11.14 -22.53 5.97
N ILE A 155 -9.92 -22.27 5.51
CA ILE A 155 -8.71 -22.98 5.92
C ILE A 155 -8.01 -22.24 7.06
N VAL A 156 -7.92 -20.90 6.97
CA VAL A 156 -7.14 -20.07 7.88
C VAL A 156 -7.90 -18.78 8.22
N PRO A 157 -7.90 -18.33 9.48
CA PRO A 157 -8.38 -17.01 9.84
C PRO A 157 -7.64 -15.92 9.07
N THR A 158 -8.38 -14.98 8.48
CA THR A 158 -7.79 -13.90 7.66
C THR A 158 -7.88 -12.56 8.39
N PHE A 159 -6.81 -11.78 8.34
CA PHE A 159 -6.72 -10.40 8.87
C PHE A 159 -6.45 -9.42 7.73
N GLY A 160 -7.37 -8.51 7.48
CA GLY A 160 -7.24 -7.49 6.44
C GLY A 160 -6.67 -6.19 7.02
N VAL A 161 -5.48 -5.79 6.56
CA VAL A 161 -4.97 -4.43 6.77
C VAL A 161 -5.58 -3.55 5.69
N THR A 162 -6.25 -2.46 6.07
CA THR A 162 -7.00 -1.63 5.13
C THR A 162 -6.49 -0.19 5.14
N PRO A 163 -6.14 0.39 3.98
CA PRO A 163 -5.88 1.82 3.89
C PRO A 163 -7.09 2.61 4.41
N SER A 164 -6.85 3.52 5.34
CA SER A 164 -7.89 4.32 5.97
C SER A 164 -7.70 5.81 5.64
N ASP A 165 -8.66 6.64 6.09
CA ASP A 165 -8.54 8.09 5.98
C ASP A 165 -7.34 8.66 6.75
N ARG A 166 -6.73 7.88 7.66
CA ARG A 166 -5.47 8.23 8.34
C ARG A 166 -4.23 8.18 7.44
N GLY A 167 -4.42 7.80 6.14
CA GLY A 167 -3.36 7.75 5.15
C GLY A 167 -2.33 6.63 5.41
N HIS A 168 -1.13 6.82 4.89
CA HIS A 168 -0.05 5.81 4.96
C HIS A 168 0.43 5.55 6.38
N LEU A 169 0.52 6.61 7.21
CA LEU A 169 0.92 6.46 8.61
C LEU A 169 -0.08 5.63 9.41
N GLY A 170 -1.38 5.81 9.16
CA GLY A 170 -2.41 5.00 9.81
C GLY A 170 -2.27 3.51 9.47
N LEU A 171 -1.92 3.19 8.23
CA LEU A 171 -1.65 1.81 7.81
C LEU A 171 -0.43 1.22 8.54
N ILE A 172 0.66 2.00 8.64
CA ILE A 172 1.85 1.61 9.42
C ILE A 172 1.50 1.34 10.89
N GLU A 173 0.72 2.23 11.52
CA GLU A 173 0.29 2.09 12.91
C GLU A 173 -0.61 0.87 13.13
N ASP A 174 -1.47 0.53 12.18
CA ASP A 174 -2.29 -0.68 12.23
C ASP A 174 -1.43 -1.94 12.17
N ILE A 175 -0.38 -1.96 11.33
CA ILE A 175 0.58 -3.06 11.27
C ILE A 175 1.44 -3.13 12.55
N GLU A 176 1.86 -2.00 13.11
CA GLU A 176 2.55 -1.97 14.42
C GLU A 176 1.65 -2.54 15.53
N SER A 177 0.36 -2.19 15.51
CA SER A 177 -0.63 -2.72 16.47
C SER A 177 -0.80 -4.23 16.33
N LEU A 178 -0.86 -4.73 15.09
CA LEU A 178 -0.87 -6.17 14.81
C LEU A 178 0.41 -6.84 15.30
N ALA A 179 1.59 -6.27 15.00
CA ALA A 179 2.87 -6.81 15.44
C ALA A 179 2.95 -6.90 16.97
N ALA A 180 2.48 -5.88 17.70
CA ALA A 180 2.38 -5.91 19.16
C ALA A 180 1.45 -7.04 19.65
N ALA A 181 0.30 -7.22 18.99
CA ALA A 181 -0.62 -8.32 19.31
C ALA A 181 -0.02 -9.70 19.02
N LEU A 182 0.94 -9.77 18.08
CA LEU A 182 1.77 -10.95 17.79
C LEU A 182 3.01 -11.05 18.69
N ALA A 183 3.10 -10.20 19.74
CA ALA A 183 4.16 -10.12 20.75
C ALA A 183 5.51 -9.57 20.24
N ALA A 184 5.50 -8.73 19.22
CA ALA A 184 6.67 -7.90 18.91
C ALA A 184 6.95 -6.92 20.09
N ASP A 185 8.21 -6.77 20.44
CA ASP A 185 8.68 -5.76 21.40
C ASP A 185 8.86 -4.42 20.67
N LEU A 186 7.82 -3.61 20.65
CA LEU A 186 7.86 -2.30 19.98
C LEU A 186 8.74 -1.27 20.71
N ASP A 187 9.17 -1.54 21.92
CA ASP A 187 10.10 -0.71 22.70
C ASP A 187 11.57 -1.16 22.51
N ALA A 188 11.80 -2.19 21.70
CA ALA A 188 13.16 -2.61 21.36
C ALA A 188 13.97 -1.43 20.79
N PRO A 189 15.24 -1.25 21.23
CA PRO A 189 16.03 -0.08 20.83
C PRO A 189 16.12 0.18 19.33
N GLY A 190 16.16 -0.89 18.52
CA GLY A 190 16.19 -0.78 17.05
C GLY A 190 14.88 -0.22 16.47
N ILE A 191 13.73 -0.62 17.01
CA ILE A 191 12.42 -0.13 16.55
C ILE A 191 12.22 1.33 16.98
N VAL A 192 12.60 1.68 18.22
CA VAL A 192 12.58 3.06 18.70
C VAL A 192 13.49 3.96 17.85
N ALA A 193 14.69 3.49 17.51
CA ALA A 193 15.60 4.22 16.63
C ALA A 193 14.97 4.48 15.26
N THR A 194 14.36 3.47 14.64
CA THR A 194 13.66 3.59 13.35
C THR A 194 12.51 4.60 13.39
N ARG A 195 11.73 4.65 14.49
CA ARG A 195 10.68 5.67 14.66
C ARG A 195 11.25 7.08 14.74
N ASN A 196 12.36 7.27 15.47
CA ASN A 196 13.02 8.56 15.57
C ASN A 196 13.62 9.00 14.23
N GLU A 197 14.20 8.10 13.48
CA GLU A 197 14.72 8.35 12.14
C GLU A 197 13.61 8.76 11.17
N PHE A 198 12.46 8.09 11.22
CA PHE A 198 11.30 8.47 10.43
C PHE A 198 10.82 9.89 10.78
N THR A 199 10.68 10.20 12.09
CA THR A 199 10.24 11.51 12.55
C THR A 199 11.20 12.61 12.09
N ALA A 200 12.51 12.35 12.11
CA ALA A 200 13.51 13.29 11.63
C ALA A 200 13.43 13.49 10.09
N ALA A 201 13.25 12.41 9.34
CA ALA A 201 13.10 12.49 7.87
C ALA A 201 11.82 13.24 7.46
N GLU A 202 10.71 13.02 8.16
CA GLU A 202 9.47 13.77 7.93
C GLU A 202 9.64 15.26 8.23
N ALA A 203 10.29 15.62 9.35
CA ALA A 203 10.54 17.01 9.70
C ALA A 203 11.41 17.71 8.64
N GLU A 204 12.49 17.05 8.20
CA GLU A 204 13.37 17.57 7.16
C GLU A 204 12.64 17.81 5.83
N LEU A 205 11.76 16.87 5.41
CA LEU A 205 10.92 17.05 4.22
C LEU A 205 9.99 18.26 4.36
N ARG A 206 9.32 18.42 5.51
CA ARG A 206 8.41 19.55 5.77
C ARG A 206 9.12 20.89 5.75
N ASP A 207 10.30 20.95 6.38
CA ASP A 207 11.10 22.18 6.42
C ASP A 207 11.55 22.57 5.00
N LEU A 208 12.01 21.60 4.20
CA LEU A 208 12.41 21.82 2.82
C LEU A 208 11.22 22.31 1.96
N LEU A 209 10.06 21.66 2.07
CA LEU A 209 8.87 22.03 1.31
C LEU A 209 8.31 23.41 1.70
N ALA A 210 8.49 23.83 2.95
CA ALA A 210 8.11 25.17 3.39
C ALA A 210 8.99 26.28 2.74
N GLU A 211 10.19 25.94 2.29
CA GLU A 211 11.12 26.83 1.61
C GLU A 211 11.02 26.76 0.07
N ALA A 212 10.43 25.68 -0.47
CA ALA A 212 10.33 25.42 -1.92
C ALA A 212 9.09 26.13 -2.53
N GLU A 213 9.11 27.49 -2.54
CA GLU A 213 8.02 28.28 -3.12
C GLU A 213 7.88 28.00 -4.63
N GLY A 214 6.64 27.77 -5.08
CA GLY A 214 6.30 27.60 -6.49
C GLY A 214 6.53 26.19 -7.05
N LEU A 215 7.17 25.29 -6.31
CA LEU A 215 7.36 23.90 -6.76
C LEU A 215 6.00 23.24 -7.08
N THR A 216 5.95 22.51 -8.20
CA THR A 216 4.84 21.66 -8.57
C THR A 216 5.32 20.24 -8.89
N ALA A 217 4.54 19.23 -8.50
CA ALA A 217 4.86 17.84 -8.78
C ALA A 217 3.70 17.14 -9.50
N LEU A 218 4.02 16.37 -10.53
CA LEU A 218 3.09 15.48 -11.22
C LEU A 218 3.46 14.03 -10.90
N VAL A 219 2.48 13.23 -10.51
CA VAL A 219 2.70 11.80 -10.19
C VAL A 219 2.00 10.96 -11.24
N ILE A 220 2.75 10.09 -11.90
CA ILE A 220 2.24 9.28 -13.00
C ILE A 220 2.65 7.80 -12.90
N SER A 221 1.84 6.95 -13.49
CA SER A 221 2.28 5.68 -14.06
C SER A 221 2.23 5.78 -15.58
N ALA A 222 3.07 5.07 -16.30
CA ALA A 222 3.15 5.21 -17.75
C ALA A 222 3.43 3.88 -18.45
N SER A 223 2.89 3.77 -19.66
CA SER A 223 3.16 2.69 -20.61
C SER A 223 3.58 3.29 -21.96
N PRO A 224 4.05 2.50 -22.93
CA PRO A 224 4.33 3.00 -24.28
C PRO A 224 3.12 3.67 -24.96
N ASP A 225 1.90 3.32 -24.57
CA ASP A 225 0.66 3.74 -25.22
C ASP A 225 -0.05 4.89 -24.48
N GLU A 226 0.06 4.97 -23.14
CA GLU A 226 -0.79 5.82 -22.31
C GLU A 226 -0.04 6.33 -21.06
N ILE A 227 -0.50 7.48 -20.55
CA ILE A 227 -0.11 8.07 -19.27
C ILE A 227 -1.27 7.90 -18.31
N TYR A 228 -1.00 7.52 -17.08
CA TYR A 228 -1.95 7.41 -15.97
C TYR A 228 -1.57 8.44 -14.92
N VAL A 229 -2.29 9.56 -14.89
CA VAL A 229 -2.07 10.60 -13.87
C VAL A 229 -2.74 10.17 -12.57
N ALA A 230 -1.97 10.08 -11.51
CA ALA A 230 -2.47 9.64 -10.22
C ALA A 230 -3.32 10.72 -9.54
N ASN A 231 -4.53 10.35 -9.12
CA ASN A 231 -5.31 11.18 -8.22
C ASN A 231 -4.82 10.94 -6.79
N PRO A 232 -4.14 11.91 -6.16
CA PRO A 232 -3.46 11.70 -4.88
C PRO A 232 -4.41 11.33 -3.74
N SER A 233 -5.70 11.64 -3.84
CA SER A 233 -6.70 11.27 -2.83
C SER A 233 -6.86 9.75 -2.64
N TRP A 234 -6.50 8.95 -3.66
CA TRP A 234 -6.61 7.49 -3.64
C TRP A 234 -5.38 6.78 -3.07
N PHE A 235 -4.26 7.49 -2.90
CA PHE A 235 -2.99 6.90 -2.47
C PHE A 235 -2.58 7.42 -1.11
N GLY A 236 -2.34 6.51 -0.17
CA GLY A 236 -2.03 6.87 1.21
C GLY A 236 -0.73 7.65 1.36
N ASP A 237 0.29 7.29 0.60
CA ASP A 237 1.60 7.95 0.54
C ASP A 237 1.51 9.33 -0.13
N LEU A 238 0.75 9.49 -1.21
CA LEU A 238 0.56 10.80 -1.85
C LEU A 238 -0.21 11.75 -0.94
N ARG A 239 -1.21 11.26 -0.18
CA ARG A 239 -1.87 12.07 0.86
C ARG A 239 -0.91 12.51 1.95
N PHE A 240 0.03 11.63 2.34
CA PHE A 240 1.08 12.00 3.28
C PHE A 240 1.98 13.11 2.72
N PHE A 241 2.42 13.01 1.46
CA PHE A 241 3.25 14.04 0.82
C PHE A 241 2.51 15.36 0.63
N LEU A 242 1.22 15.33 0.26
CA LEU A 242 0.36 16.53 0.25
C LEU A 242 0.29 17.19 1.63
N ALA A 243 0.06 16.39 2.69
CA ALA A 243 0.02 16.89 4.06
C ALA A 243 1.39 17.37 4.57
N ALA A 244 2.48 16.89 4.00
CA ALA A 244 3.83 17.39 4.23
C ALA A 244 4.10 18.72 3.53
N GLY A 245 3.29 19.10 2.53
CA GLY A 245 3.40 20.36 1.81
C GLY A 245 3.84 20.22 0.36
N LEU A 246 4.01 19.00 -0.20
CA LEU A 246 4.34 18.81 -1.61
C LEU A 246 3.12 19.18 -2.48
N PRO A 247 3.22 20.16 -3.38
CA PRO A 247 2.11 20.58 -4.23
C PRO A 247 1.94 19.60 -5.40
N ILE A 248 1.24 18.49 -5.16
CA ILE A 248 0.94 17.49 -6.20
C ILE A 248 -0.24 17.98 -7.03
N ILE A 249 -0.09 17.95 -8.36
CA ILE A 249 -1.16 18.30 -9.30
C ILE A 249 -2.27 17.25 -9.21
N GLU A 250 -3.49 17.72 -8.95
CA GLU A 250 -4.68 16.87 -8.95
C GLU A 250 -5.25 16.77 -10.38
N PRO A 251 -5.47 15.56 -10.92
CA PRO A 251 -6.09 15.38 -12.23
C PRO A 251 -7.59 15.76 -12.21
N GLU A 252 -8.12 16.03 -13.40
CA GLU A 252 -9.56 16.36 -13.60
C GLU A 252 -10.43 15.09 -13.60
N THR A 253 -10.34 14.28 -12.53
CA THR A 253 -11.10 13.04 -12.38
C THR A 253 -11.39 12.74 -10.92
N GLU A 254 -12.55 12.12 -10.65
CA GLU A 254 -12.89 11.54 -9.35
C GLU A 254 -12.33 10.09 -9.19
N GLU A 255 -11.87 9.51 -10.30
CA GLU A 255 -11.33 8.16 -10.31
C GLU A 255 -9.86 8.15 -9.83
N ARG A 256 -9.33 6.96 -9.56
CA ARG A 256 -7.94 6.75 -9.10
C ARG A 256 -6.90 7.28 -10.09
N TRP A 257 -7.21 7.22 -11.40
CA TRP A 257 -6.34 7.59 -12.48
C TRP A 257 -7.08 8.39 -13.55
N GLU A 258 -6.50 9.45 -14.04
CA GLU A 258 -6.87 10.02 -15.32
C GLU A 258 -5.98 9.42 -16.40
N ILE A 259 -6.59 8.79 -17.40
CA ILE A 259 -5.88 8.13 -18.50
C ILE A 259 -5.78 9.11 -19.66
N LEU A 260 -4.56 9.41 -20.08
CA LEU A 260 -4.26 10.33 -21.18
C LEU A 260 -3.46 9.61 -22.27
N SER A 261 -3.70 9.98 -23.54
CA SER A 261 -2.77 9.61 -24.60
C SER A 261 -1.50 10.46 -24.53
N TRP A 262 -0.43 10.00 -25.19
CA TRP A 262 0.84 10.73 -25.23
C TRP A 262 0.72 12.10 -25.95
N GLU A 263 -0.26 12.31 -26.83
CA GLU A 263 -0.55 13.61 -27.43
C GLU A 263 -1.08 14.63 -26.40
N GLN A 264 -1.63 14.14 -25.30
CA GLN A 264 -2.14 14.95 -24.20
C GLN A 264 -1.14 15.12 -23.04
N ALA A 265 0.09 14.63 -23.19
CA ALA A 265 1.12 14.65 -22.14
C ALA A 265 1.36 16.05 -21.55
N ALA A 266 1.17 17.11 -22.34
CA ALA A 266 1.34 18.49 -21.91
C ALA A 266 0.11 19.07 -21.16
N LYS A 267 -0.95 18.29 -20.91
CA LYS A 267 -2.13 18.76 -20.15
C LYS A 267 -1.76 19.22 -18.75
N TYR A 268 -0.89 18.46 -18.10
CA TYR A 268 -0.38 18.76 -16.77
C TYR A 268 1.13 18.97 -16.84
N GLN A 269 1.58 20.20 -16.62
CA GLN A 269 2.99 20.54 -16.57
C GLN A 269 3.40 20.75 -15.11
N ALA A 270 4.54 20.21 -14.74
CA ALA A 270 5.08 20.30 -13.39
C ALA A 270 6.60 20.49 -13.44
N ASP A 271 7.17 21.03 -12.37
CA ASP A 271 8.61 21.16 -12.21
C ASP A 271 9.27 19.80 -11.94
N LEU A 272 8.58 18.91 -11.26
CA LEU A 272 9.01 17.55 -10.92
C LEU A 272 8.00 16.53 -11.44
N ILE A 273 8.47 15.47 -12.09
CA ILE A 273 7.64 14.31 -12.42
C ILE A 273 8.10 13.09 -11.60
N LEU A 274 7.19 12.52 -10.83
CA LEU A 274 7.41 11.27 -10.11
C LEU A 274 6.72 10.13 -10.87
N VAL A 275 7.51 9.14 -11.29
CA VAL A 275 7.04 8.02 -12.12
C VAL A 275 6.99 6.74 -11.31
N ASP A 276 5.87 6.02 -11.39
CA ASP A 276 5.71 4.70 -10.79
C ASP A 276 6.83 3.75 -11.22
N ASN A 277 7.61 3.29 -10.26
CA ASN A 277 8.80 2.47 -10.50
C ASN A 277 8.55 0.95 -10.47
N ARG A 278 7.30 0.49 -10.32
CA ARG A 278 6.97 -0.94 -10.30
C ARG A 278 7.32 -1.68 -11.59
N GLY A 279 7.40 -0.97 -12.71
CA GLY A 279 7.61 -1.55 -14.04
C GLY A 279 9.06 -1.54 -14.55
N GLY A 280 10.09 -1.30 -13.73
CA GLY A 280 11.46 -1.40 -14.22
C GLY A 280 12.46 -0.35 -13.72
N GLY A 281 12.10 0.41 -12.71
CA GLY A 281 13.05 1.32 -12.04
C GLY A 281 13.42 2.59 -12.82
N VAL A 282 14.36 3.35 -12.25
CA VAL A 282 14.93 4.60 -12.80
C VAL A 282 16.32 4.28 -13.39
N PRO A 283 16.69 4.79 -14.58
CA PRO A 283 15.86 5.58 -15.50
C PRO A 283 14.69 4.78 -16.07
N PHE A 284 13.73 5.42 -16.71
CA PHE A 284 12.55 4.78 -17.29
C PHE A 284 12.74 4.55 -18.80
N PRO A 285 13.55 3.57 -19.24
CA PRO A 285 13.97 3.45 -20.65
C PRO A 285 12.81 3.16 -21.58
N VAL A 286 11.68 2.65 -21.07
CA VAL A 286 10.45 2.43 -21.84
C VAL A 286 9.84 3.74 -22.34
N LEU A 287 10.13 4.88 -21.69
CA LEU A 287 9.63 6.21 -22.05
C LEU A 287 10.59 6.96 -23.00
N ASP A 288 11.85 6.57 -23.08
CA ASP A 288 12.87 7.26 -23.89
C ASP A 288 12.50 7.42 -25.37
N PRO A 289 11.85 6.45 -26.04
CA PRO A 289 11.46 6.59 -27.45
C PRO A 289 10.32 7.57 -27.70
N ILE A 290 9.63 8.04 -26.64
CA ILE A 290 8.39 8.82 -26.76
C ILE A 290 8.71 10.30 -26.88
N GLY A 291 8.54 10.89 -28.08
CA GLY A 291 8.90 12.27 -28.36
C GLY A 291 8.14 13.31 -27.51
N THR A 292 6.88 13.05 -27.21
CA THR A 292 6.06 13.91 -26.34
C THR A 292 6.54 13.88 -24.89
N TRP A 293 6.97 12.71 -24.39
CA TRP A 293 7.66 12.60 -23.09
C TRP A 293 8.91 13.45 -23.04
N GLN A 294 9.78 13.32 -24.04
CA GLN A 294 11.04 14.07 -24.15
C GLN A 294 10.84 15.58 -24.27
N SER A 295 9.66 16.03 -24.68
CA SER A 295 9.32 17.45 -24.80
C SER A 295 8.81 18.09 -23.51
N LEU A 296 8.53 17.31 -22.46
CA LEU A 296 8.04 17.84 -21.18
C LEU A 296 9.15 18.65 -20.48
N PRO A 297 8.85 19.85 -19.93
CA PRO A 297 9.82 20.71 -19.29
C PRO A 297 10.64 20.01 -18.19
N ALA A 298 9.97 19.30 -17.28
CA ALA A 298 10.64 18.55 -16.21
C ALA A 298 11.59 17.47 -16.75
N VAL A 299 11.22 16.78 -17.84
CA VAL A 299 12.07 15.77 -18.49
C VAL A 299 13.30 16.41 -19.10
N GLN A 300 13.14 17.56 -19.78
CA GLN A 300 14.25 18.32 -20.36
C GLN A 300 15.21 18.87 -19.29
N ALA A 301 14.69 19.22 -18.13
CA ALA A 301 15.47 19.65 -16.98
C ALA A 301 16.10 18.49 -16.19
N GLY A 302 15.78 17.23 -16.53
CA GLY A 302 16.24 16.06 -15.78
C GLY A 302 15.57 15.91 -14.41
N GLN A 303 14.41 16.53 -14.21
CA GLN A 303 13.66 16.55 -12.94
C GLN A 303 12.59 15.47 -12.94
N VAL A 304 13.03 14.22 -13.05
CA VAL A 304 12.20 13.01 -13.02
C VAL A 304 12.75 12.07 -11.95
N GLY A 305 11.88 11.64 -11.05
CA GLY A 305 12.23 10.73 -9.97
C GLY A 305 11.28 9.53 -9.87
N PRO A 306 11.60 8.54 -9.05
CA PRO A 306 10.71 7.40 -8.79
C PRO A 306 9.55 7.79 -7.87
N TRP A 307 8.41 7.18 -8.14
CA TRP A 307 7.32 7.04 -7.19
C TRP A 307 7.18 5.58 -6.78
N HIS A 308 7.32 5.30 -5.50
CA HIS A 308 7.19 3.96 -4.91
C HIS A 308 5.72 3.66 -4.60
N ALA A 309 4.91 3.45 -5.64
CA ALA A 309 3.44 3.34 -5.53
C ALA A 309 2.95 2.18 -4.64
N VAL A 310 3.75 1.14 -4.46
CA VAL A 310 3.49 0.01 -3.55
C VAL A 310 4.79 -0.30 -2.78
N ALA A 311 5.18 0.59 -1.88
CA ALA A 311 6.32 0.35 -0.99
C ALA A 311 5.91 -0.54 0.19
N PRO A 312 6.87 -1.22 0.84
CA PRO A 312 6.64 -1.88 2.12
C PRO A 312 6.06 -0.91 3.16
N TYR A 313 5.16 -1.41 4.01
CA TYR A 313 4.43 -0.59 4.98
C TYR A 313 5.16 -0.50 6.33
N GLY A 314 6.49 -0.44 6.32
CA GLY A 314 7.33 -0.28 7.50
C GLY A 314 7.91 1.14 7.61
N ARG A 315 8.19 1.60 8.83
CA ARG A 315 8.75 2.95 9.05
C ARG A 315 10.14 3.11 8.45
N ARG A 316 10.96 2.06 8.47
CA ARG A 316 12.30 2.10 7.89
C ARG A 316 12.22 2.29 6.37
N ALA A 317 11.44 1.44 5.70
CA ALA A 317 11.27 1.51 4.27
C ALA A 317 10.66 2.85 3.85
N PHE A 318 9.64 3.33 4.57
CA PHE A 318 9.03 4.62 4.26
C PHE A 318 9.95 5.81 4.58
N SER A 319 10.79 5.74 5.63
CA SER A 319 11.86 6.74 5.86
C SER A 319 12.80 6.88 4.68
N ASN A 320 13.19 5.76 4.06
CA ASN A 320 14.07 5.79 2.90
C ASN A 320 13.42 6.51 1.72
N ILE A 321 12.13 6.23 1.47
CA ILE A 321 11.35 6.91 0.42
C ILE A 321 11.23 8.41 0.70
N VAL A 322 10.96 8.78 1.95
CA VAL A 322 10.88 10.20 2.37
C VAL A 322 12.22 10.91 2.15
N ARG A 323 13.34 10.29 2.51
CA ARG A 323 14.69 10.85 2.30
C ARG A 323 15.04 10.95 0.82
N GLU A 324 14.73 9.92 0.02
CA GLU A 324 14.94 9.94 -1.43
C GLU A 324 14.16 11.10 -2.07
N LEU A 325 12.88 11.25 -1.74
CA LEU A 325 12.07 12.36 -2.22
C LEU A 325 12.63 13.73 -1.76
N THR A 326 13.08 13.82 -0.51
CA THR A 326 13.73 15.04 0.02
C THR A 326 14.95 15.42 -0.80
N GLU A 327 15.78 14.46 -1.18
CA GLU A 327 16.97 14.69 -1.99
C GLU A 327 16.63 15.09 -3.43
N ILE A 328 15.59 14.46 -4.01
CA ILE A 328 15.08 14.84 -5.34
C ILE A 328 14.59 16.29 -5.33
N ILE A 329 13.80 16.68 -4.33
CA ILE A 329 13.27 18.05 -4.20
C ILE A 329 14.41 19.07 -4.05
N ARG A 330 15.47 18.77 -3.31
CA ARG A 330 16.64 19.67 -3.19
C ARG A 330 17.31 19.98 -4.52
N GLN A 331 17.26 19.04 -5.46
CA GLN A 331 17.90 19.16 -6.77
C GLN A 331 16.93 19.71 -7.82
N THR A 332 15.66 19.91 -7.47
CA THR A 332 14.62 20.38 -8.39
C THR A 332 14.61 21.91 -8.45
N ASP A 333 14.59 22.45 -9.66
CA ASP A 333 14.36 23.88 -9.95
C ASP A 333 12.84 24.11 -10.05
N ALA A 334 12.26 24.88 -9.12
CA ALA A 334 10.84 25.20 -9.07
C ALA A 334 10.40 26.27 -10.10
N SER A 335 11.23 26.61 -11.07
CA SER A 335 10.92 27.61 -12.10
C SER A 335 10.89 27.04 -13.53
N VAL A 336 10.85 25.71 -13.66
CA VAL A 336 10.90 25.04 -14.97
C VAL A 336 9.60 25.22 -15.75
N VAL A 337 8.47 25.35 -15.06
CA VAL A 337 7.13 25.59 -15.65
C VAL A 337 6.54 26.94 -15.25
N ALA A 338 7.33 27.92 -14.91
CA ALA A 338 6.89 29.27 -14.54
C ALA A 338 6.35 30.08 -15.74
#